data_6770b484bac078e39f30219126aa67a4
#
_entry.id   6770b484bac078e39f30219126aa67a4
#
_cell.length_a   1.000
_cell.length_b   1.000
_cell.length_c   1.000
_cell.angle_alpha   90.00
_cell.angle_beta   90.00
_cell.angle_gamma   90.00
#
_symmetry.space_group_name_H-M   'P 1'
#
loop_
_entity.id
_entity.type
_entity.pdbx_description
1 polymer ?
#
loop_
_entity_poly.entity_id
_entity_poly.type
_entity_poly.pdbx_seq_one_letter_code
_entity_poly.pdbx_strand_id
1 'polypeptide(L)'
;ADLAQFSDDKLIALQRSASAWHARRARVLLQARAASGQLARETHAGLRAVFQDPSDPDHRLRAMWALHITGGLTAAQLTAALDDADEYIRSWAIQLLCEDQNPPPTALQRFAQLAVSDPSAVVRLYLAAALQRLAHPQRWEIATALVAHAEDAEDHNLPQMLWFGIEPLVAAEPARALALARHSRIPQIARFVARRLVDADAFEAVAQAVGVTSPVQRDLLLGMRDGMEGRFDLQPPPSWEVVYPKLQARQGEVAALAVQLAQQFGDTVADEKMFATLRDGKAPLEDRRTALRALSQRKRPELRTELVSLLEDDALRRDAIRAMASFADRRLGTTLLARYERFDEAEKLEVIHTMASRSRYGRQLTQAIQRGQVPKQDVPAYVARLLRRVVGNSFVEVWGPIDELGADQQAVVTKYRQLLTDEALGQADPRRGRAVFQKTCLQCHKLYGEGGQIGP
;
A
#
# COMPACT_ATOMS: atom_id res chain seq x y z
N ALA A 1 -18.97 -38.38 22.20
CA ALA A 1 -20.44 -38.18 22.11
C ALA A 1 -20.71 -37.23 20.92
N ASP A 2 -21.78 -37.51 20.18
CA ASP A 2 -22.22 -36.61 19.09
C ASP A 2 -22.93 -35.41 19.73
N LEU A 3 -22.28 -34.22 19.66
CA LEU A 3 -22.83 -32.99 20.25
C LEU A 3 -24.12 -32.51 19.56
N ALA A 4 -24.40 -32.96 18.33
CA ALA A 4 -25.63 -32.60 17.63
C ALA A 4 -26.90 -33.16 18.37
N GLN A 5 -26.75 -34.24 19.16
CA GLN A 5 -27.81 -34.84 19.95
C GLN A 5 -28.01 -34.19 21.33
N PHE A 6 -27.16 -33.21 21.69
CA PHE A 6 -27.29 -32.55 22.98
C PHE A 6 -28.46 -31.55 23.00
N SER A 7 -29.16 -31.46 24.14
CA SER A 7 -30.12 -30.37 24.36
C SER A 7 -29.43 -29.02 24.41
N ASP A 8 -30.18 -27.91 24.21
CA ASP A 8 -29.65 -26.56 24.31
C ASP A 8 -29.00 -26.31 25.68
N ASP A 9 -29.58 -26.80 26.76
CA ASP A 9 -29.00 -26.68 28.12
C ASP A 9 -27.60 -27.32 28.20
N LYS A 10 -27.42 -28.48 27.60
CA LYS A 10 -26.09 -29.10 27.53
C LYS A 10 -25.12 -28.30 26.65
N LEU A 11 -25.57 -27.72 25.52
CA LEU A 11 -24.77 -26.87 24.69
C LEU A 11 -24.42 -25.55 25.38
N ILE A 12 -25.33 -24.99 26.19
CA ILE A 12 -25.06 -23.81 27.04
C ILE A 12 -24.01 -24.17 28.10
N ALA A 13 -24.15 -25.32 28.79
CA ALA A 13 -23.14 -25.74 29.77
C ALA A 13 -21.75 -25.89 29.17
N LEU A 14 -21.65 -26.27 27.89
CA LEU A 14 -20.36 -26.35 27.17
C LEU A 14 -19.69 -25.00 26.96
N GLN A 15 -20.35 -23.85 27.11
CA GLN A 15 -19.69 -22.55 27.10
C GLN A 15 -18.74 -22.39 28.30
N ARG A 16 -18.96 -23.15 29.37
CA ARG A 16 -18.09 -23.23 30.57
C ARG A 16 -17.05 -24.35 30.48
N SER A 17 -16.94 -25.04 29.33
CA SER A 17 -15.99 -26.14 29.14
C SER A 17 -14.54 -25.65 29.11
N ALA A 18 -13.66 -26.38 29.78
CA ALA A 18 -12.21 -26.17 29.63
C ALA A 18 -11.71 -26.40 28.18
N SER A 19 -12.45 -27.19 27.40
CA SER A 19 -12.16 -27.44 26.00
C SER A 19 -12.74 -26.33 25.10
N ALA A 20 -11.91 -25.49 24.58
CA ALA A 20 -12.30 -24.46 23.60
C ALA A 20 -12.97 -25.06 22.34
N TRP A 21 -12.60 -26.28 21.95
CA TRP A 21 -13.23 -26.98 20.84
C TRP A 21 -14.70 -27.29 21.13
N HIS A 22 -15.01 -27.82 22.32
CA HIS A 22 -16.39 -28.11 22.71
C HIS A 22 -17.24 -26.84 22.78
N ALA A 23 -16.74 -25.79 23.41
CA ALA A 23 -17.44 -24.51 23.48
C ALA A 23 -17.72 -23.91 22.09
N ARG A 24 -16.74 -23.96 21.19
CA ARG A 24 -16.88 -23.47 19.80
C ARG A 24 -17.90 -24.31 19.02
N ARG A 25 -17.79 -25.64 19.12
CA ARG A 25 -18.71 -26.52 18.40
C ARG A 25 -20.17 -26.39 18.93
N ALA A 26 -20.36 -26.24 20.24
CA ALA A 26 -21.66 -25.95 20.83
C ALA A 26 -22.26 -24.65 20.27
N ARG A 27 -21.48 -23.57 20.14
CA ARG A 27 -21.94 -22.31 19.53
C ARG A 27 -22.42 -22.50 18.10
N VAL A 28 -21.66 -23.24 17.27
CA VAL A 28 -22.06 -23.53 15.87
C VAL A 28 -23.39 -24.29 15.82
N LEU A 29 -23.62 -25.23 16.73
CA LEU A 29 -24.88 -25.97 16.81
C LEU A 29 -26.03 -25.06 17.25
N LEU A 30 -25.83 -24.21 18.27
CA LEU A 30 -26.83 -23.22 18.68
C LEU A 30 -27.18 -22.25 17.58
N GLN A 31 -26.19 -21.79 16.82
CA GLN A 31 -26.38 -20.92 15.64
C GLN A 31 -27.24 -21.63 14.58
N ALA A 32 -26.92 -22.89 14.25
CA ALA A 32 -27.69 -23.65 13.27
C ALA A 32 -29.15 -23.84 13.71
N ARG A 33 -29.39 -24.09 15.00
CA ARG A 33 -30.73 -24.18 15.57
C ARG A 33 -31.47 -22.85 15.51
N ALA A 34 -30.82 -21.77 15.88
CA ALA A 34 -31.41 -20.44 15.75
C ALA A 34 -31.83 -20.14 14.30
N ALA A 35 -30.95 -20.41 13.33
CA ALA A 35 -31.20 -20.18 11.90
C ALA A 35 -32.35 -21.04 11.35
N SER A 36 -32.58 -22.27 11.93
CA SER A 36 -33.67 -23.17 11.53
C SER A 36 -34.95 -23.01 12.37
N GLY A 37 -34.98 -22.06 13.31
CA GLY A 37 -36.10 -21.87 14.22
C GLY A 37 -36.30 -22.99 15.25
N GLN A 38 -35.27 -23.81 15.49
CA GLN A 38 -35.29 -24.97 16.40
C GLN A 38 -34.68 -24.68 17.78
N LEU A 39 -34.33 -23.41 18.05
CA LEU A 39 -33.76 -23.01 19.33
C LEU A 39 -34.84 -23.12 20.42
N ALA A 40 -34.49 -23.74 21.54
CA ALA A 40 -35.41 -23.82 22.68
C ALA A 40 -35.71 -22.40 23.24
N ARG A 41 -36.95 -22.17 23.71
CA ARG A 41 -37.39 -20.85 24.17
C ARG A 41 -36.54 -20.28 25.30
N GLU A 42 -36.03 -21.16 26.16
CA GLU A 42 -35.26 -20.83 27.37
C GLU A 42 -33.77 -20.60 27.07
N THR A 43 -33.30 -20.92 25.87
CA THR A 43 -31.85 -20.89 25.51
C THR A 43 -31.22 -19.53 25.76
N HIS A 44 -31.87 -18.44 25.33
CA HIS A 44 -31.35 -17.10 25.57
C HIS A 44 -31.31 -16.73 27.06
N ALA A 45 -32.25 -17.20 27.86
CA ALA A 45 -32.25 -17.00 29.32
C ALA A 45 -31.07 -17.72 29.97
N GLY A 46 -30.80 -18.97 29.56
CA GLY A 46 -29.67 -19.76 30.04
C GLY A 46 -28.31 -19.14 29.63
N LEU A 47 -28.17 -18.67 28.38
CA LEU A 47 -26.97 -17.98 27.94
C LEU A 47 -26.77 -16.65 28.67
N ARG A 48 -27.83 -15.88 28.93
CA ARG A 48 -27.76 -14.65 29.75
C ARG A 48 -27.30 -14.92 31.18
N ALA A 49 -27.75 -16.01 31.79
CA ALA A 49 -27.28 -16.39 33.12
C ALA A 49 -25.76 -16.69 33.13
N VAL A 50 -25.21 -17.28 32.05
CA VAL A 50 -23.75 -17.46 31.92
C VAL A 50 -23.05 -16.14 31.71
N PHE A 51 -23.60 -15.24 30.89
CA PHE A 51 -23.02 -13.93 30.62
C PHE A 51 -22.98 -13.01 31.84
N GLN A 52 -23.96 -13.11 32.71
CA GLN A 52 -24.07 -12.32 33.94
C GLN A 52 -23.29 -12.90 35.13
N ASP A 53 -22.80 -14.11 35.03
CA ASP A 53 -22.03 -14.78 36.10
C ASP A 53 -20.58 -14.22 36.13
N PRO A 54 -20.19 -13.44 37.15
CA PRO A 54 -18.89 -12.78 37.18
C PRO A 54 -17.73 -13.70 37.51
N SER A 55 -17.98 -14.98 37.75
CA SER A 55 -16.98 -15.93 38.24
C SER A 55 -15.83 -16.21 37.23
N ASP A 56 -16.09 -16.08 35.92
CA ASP A 56 -15.11 -16.36 34.88
C ASP A 56 -15.39 -15.52 33.66
N PRO A 57 -14.48 -14.58 33.31
CA PRO A 57 -14.63 -13.67 32.14
C PRO A 57 -14.65 -14.43 30.82
N ASP A 58 -13.89 -15.52 30.66
CA ASP A 58 -13.91 -16.34 29.45
C ASP A 58 -15.28 -16.98 29.19
N HIS A 59 -15.92 -17.45 30.23
CA HIS A 59 -17.28 -18.01 30.13
C HIS A 59 -18.28 -16.93 29.74
N ARG A 60 -18.17 -15.74 30.31
CA ARG A 60 -18.98 -14.57 29.97
C ARG A 60 -18.84 -14.22 28.51
N LEU A 61 -17.59 -14.09 28.02
CA LEU A 61 -17.30 -13.77 26.65
C LEU A 61 -17.84 -14.78 25.64
N ARG A 62 -17.70 -16.08 25.96
CA ARG A 62 -18.28 -17.17 25.16
C ARG A 62 -19.80 -17.13 25.12
N ALA A 63 -20.44 -16.80 26.21
CA ALA A 63 -21.90 -16.62 26.28
C ALA A 63 -22.36 -15.40 25.49
N MET A 64 -21.61 -14.28 25.54
CA MET A 64 -21.85 -13.08 24.73
C MET A 64 -21.84 -13.41 23.23
N TRP A 65 -20.82 -14.14 22.76
CA TRP A 65 -20.77 -14.60 21.37
C TRP A 65 -21.94 -15.53 21.02
N ALA A 66 -22.31 -16.46 21.92
CA ALA A 66 -23.43 -17.37 21.69
C ALA A 66 -24.75 -16.60 21.60
N LEU A 67 -24.99 -15.66 22.50
CA LEU A 67 -26.15 -14.76 22.46
C LEU A 67 -26.20 -13.95 21.15
N HIS A 68 -25.07 -13.39 20.72
CA HIS A 68 -25.02 -12.60 19.50
C HIS A 68 -25.42 -13.43 18.28
N ILE A 69 -24.73 -14.56 18.03
CA ILE A 69 -24.97 -15.40 16.85
C ILE A 69 -26.35 -16.09 16.82
N THR A 70 -27.04 -16.13 17.93
CA THR A 70 -28.41 -16.69 18.06
C THR A 70 -29.50 -15.61 18.09
N GLY A 71 -29.13 -14.32 17.95
CA GLY A 71 -30.07 -13.20 17.99
C GLY A 71 -30.57 -12.85 19.39
N GLY A 72 -29.88 -13.29 20.43
CA GLY A 72 -30.26 -13.07 21.84
C GLY A 72 -29.74 -11.75 22.44
N LEU A 73 -28.92 -10.94 21.71
CA LEU A 73 -28.45 -9.64 22.12
C LEU A 73 -29.06 -8.52 21.26
N THR A 74 -29.44 -7.44 21.92
CA THR A 74 -29.87 -6.20 21.28
C THR A 74 -28.73 -5.20 21.27
N ALA A 75 -28.82 -4.21 20.37
CA ALA A 75 -27.86 -3.09 20.33
C ALA A 75 -27.79 -2.32 21.67
N ALA A 76 -28.90 -2.19 22.38
CA ALA A 76 -28.96 -1.57 23.71
C ALA A 76 -28.14 -2.37 24.76
N GLN A 77 -28.24 -3.70 24.73
CA GLN A 77 -27.47 -4.58 25.63
C GLN A 77 -25.98 -4.56 25.31
N LEU A 78 -25.62 -4.52 24.00
CA LEU A 78 -24.24 -4.36 23.57
C LEU A 78 -23.68 -2.97 23.97
N THR A 79 -24.49 -1.91 23.86
CA THR A 79 -24.10 -0.57 24.32
C THR A 79 -23.86 -0.55 25.84
N ALA A 80 -24.70 -1.21 26.61
CA ALA A 80 -24.49 -1.35 28.07
C ALA A 80 -23.23 -2.17 28.42
N ALA A 81 -22.85 -3.16 27.59
CA ALA A 81 -21.63 -3.93 27.78
C ALA A 81 -20.32 -3.10 27.50
N LEU A 82 -20.43 -1.90 26.96
CA LEU A 82 -19.30 -0.98 26.87
C LEU A 82 -18.85 -0.42 28.23
N ASP A 83 -19.66 -0.59 29.26
CA ASP A 83 -19.36 -0.20 30.64
C ASP A 83 -18.93 -1.38 31.52
N ASP A 84 -18.71 -2.54 30.93
CA ASP A 84 -18.32 -3.75 31.67
C ASP A 84 -16.92 -3.59 32.31
N ALA A 85 -16.72 -4.19 33.47
CA ALA A 85 -15.42 -4.17 34.15
C ALA A 85 -14.33 -4.91 33.35
N ASP A 86 -14.71 -5.96 32.60
CA ASP A 86 -13.77 -6.74 31.78
C ASP A 86 -13.47 -6.07 30.44
N GLU A 87 -12.20 -5.89 30.15
CA GLU A 87 -11.74 -5.25 28.92
C GLU A 87 -12.11 -6.01 27.64
N TYR A 88 -12.16 -7.33 27.68
CA TYR A 88 -12.53 -8.14 26.51
C TYR A 88 -14.04 -8.08 26.24
N ILE A 89 -14.85 -7.96 27.26
CA ILE A 89 -16.30 -7.74 27.08
C ILE A 89 -16.53 -6.37 26.43
N ARG A 90 -15.86 -5.29 26.91
CA ARG A 90 -15.95 -3.97 26.26
C ARG A 90 -15.46 -4.01 24.81
N SER A 91 -14.31 -4.66 24.56
CA SER A 91 -13.72 -4.77 23.21
C SER A 91 -14.62 -5.49 22.24
N TRP A 92 -15.21 -6.61 22.66
CA TRP A 92 -16.15 -7.36 21.82
C TRP A 92 -17.49 -6.65 21.65
N ALA A 93 -17.93 -5.87 22.62
CA ALA A 93 -19.09 -4.99 22.45
C ALA A 93 -18.88 -3.99 21.33
N ILE A 94 -17.69 -3.35 21.25
CA ILE A 94 -17.30 -2.47 20.15
C ILE A 94 -17.35 -3.22 18.82
N GLN A 95 -16.72 -4.39 18.76
CA GLN A 95 -16.66 -5.20 17.53
C GLN A 95 -18.05 -5.56 17.01
N LEU A 96 -18.92 -6.04 17.88
CA LEU A 96 -20.26 -6.51 17.53
C LEU A 96 -21.20 -5.36 17.16
N LEU A 97 -21.08 -4.19 17.83
CA LEU A 97 -21.83 -2.98 17.47
C LEU A 97 -21.46 -2.42 16.10
N CYS A 98 -20.25 -2.72 15.62
CA CYS A 98 -19.78 -2.26 14.31
C CYS A 98 -19.90 -3.33 13.21
N GLU A 99 -20.50 -4.49 13.47
CA GLU A 99 -20.54 -5.60 12.52
C GLU A 99 -21.32 -5.25 11.25
N ASP A 100 -22.44 -4.56 11.38
CA ASP A 100 -23.27 -4.06 10.29
C ASP A 100 -22.87 -2.66 9.78
N GLN A 101 -21.75 -2.12 10.28
CA GLN A 101 -21.21 -0.78 9.94
C GLN A 101 -22.16 0.39 10.30
N ASN A 102 -23.14 0.15 11.14
CA ASN A 102 -24.14 1.16 11.52
C ASN A 102 -24.41 1.15 13.04
N PRO A 103 -23.40 1.40 13.88
CA PRO A 103 -23.60 1.45 15.33
C PRO A 103 -24.55 2.58 15.72
N PRO A 104 -25.42 2.37 16.74
CA PRO A 104 -26.34 3.41 17.16
C PRO A 104 -25.63 4.65 17.70
N PRO A 105 -26.23 5.84 17.61
CA PRO A 105 -25.62 7.09 18.08
C PRO A 105 -25.13 7.06 19.53
N THR A 106 -25.84 6.35 20.41
CA THR A 106 -25.47 6.17 21.82
C THR A 106 -24.16 5.37 21.97
N ALA A 107 -23.94 4.36 21.12
CA ALA A 107 -22.69 3.62 21.08
C ALA A 107 -21.53 4.49 20.58
N LEU A 108 -21.75 5.31 19.53
CA LEU A 108 -20.73 6.24 19.01
C LEU A 108 -20.28 7.24 20.07
N GLN A 109 -21.21 7.80 20.83
CA GLN A 109 -20.89 8.69 21.95
C GLN A 109 -20.04 7.96 23.00
N ARG A 110 -20.40 6.70 23.30
CA ARG A 110 -19.64 5.91 24.27
C ARG A 110 -18.25 5.55 23.73
N PHE A 111 -18.12 5.26 22.44
CA PHE A 111 -16.81 5.02 21.80
C PHE A 111 -15.89 6.23 21.91
N ALA A 112 -16.41 7.45 21.70
CA ALA A 112 -15.63 8.67 21.89
C ALA A 112 -15.15 8.84 23.34
N GLN A 113 -16.01 8.54 24.33
CA GLN A 113 -15.64 8.57 25.75
C GLN A 113 -14.59 7.52 26.11
N LEU A 114 -14.75 6.28 25.67
CA LEU A 114 -13.78 5.19 25.87
C LEU A 114 -12.43 5.54 25.19
N ALA A 115 -12.47 6.13 24.00
CA ALA A 115 -11.26 6.56 23.30
C ALA A 115 -10.44 7.57 24.11
N VAL A 116 -11.09 8.40 24.95
CA VAL A 116 -10.41 9.36 25.83
C VAL A 116 -9.89 8.72 27.12
N SER A 117 -10.66 7.82 27.71
CA SER A 117 -10.47 7.47 29.14
C SER A 117 -10.31 5.98 29.45
N ASP A 118 -10.48 5.07 28.49
CA ASP A 118 -10.32 3.64 28.78
C ASP A 118 -8.85 3.29 29.04
N PRO A 119 -8.52 2.69 30.18
CA PRO A 119 -7.14 2.36 30.55
C PRO A 119 -6.56 1.21 29.70
N SER A 120 -7.41 0.42 29.05
CA SER A 120 -7.00 -0.78 28.32
C SER A 120 -6.53 -0.48 26.89
N ALA A 121 -5.28 -0.83 26.58
CA ALA A 121 -4.78 -0.82 25.21
C ALA A 121 -5.56 -1.75 24.27
N VAL A 122 -6.16 -2.85 24.81
CA VAL A 122 -7.01 -3.76 24.04
C VAL A 122 -8.28 -3.06 23.60
N VAL A 123 -8.94 -2.32 24.46
CA VAL A 123 -10.15 -1.55 24.12
C VAL A 123 -9.81 -0.47 23.10
N ARG A 124 -8.69 0.26 23.29
CA ARG A 124 -8.23 1.27 22.31
C ARG A 124 -7.90 0.64 20.95
N LEU A 125 -7.34 -0.59 20.93
CA LEU A 125 -7.08 -1.32 19.67
C LEU A 125 -8.40 -1.67 18.94
N TYR A 126 -9.41 -2.11 19.67
CA TYR A 126 -10.73 -2.41 19.07
C TYR A 126 -11.43 -1.14 18.59
N LEU A 127 -11.30 -0.02 19.28
CA LEU A 127 -11.78 1.29 18.80
C LEU A 127 -11.04 1.72 17.53
N ALA A 128 -9.72 1.56 17.47
CA ALA A 128 -8.93 1.85 16.27
C ALA A 128 -9.35 0.98 15.07
N ALA A 129 -9.59 -0.30 15.31
CA ALA A 129 -10.12 -1.23 14.31
C ALA A 129 -11.53 -0.84 13.84
N ALA A 130 -12.38 -0.40 14.77
CA ALA A 130 -13.76 0.02 14.49
C ALA A 130 -13.80 1.25 13.55
N LEU A 131 -12.79 2.14 13.59
CA LEU A 131 -12.74 3.30 12.67
C LEU A 131 -12.97 2.91 11.22
N GLN A 132 -12.44 1.77 10.77
CA GLN A 132 -12.59 1.32 9.38
C GLN A 132 -14.03 0.92 9.02
N ARG A 133 -14.87 0.67 10.02
CA ARG A 133 -16.29 0.27 9.88
C ARG A 133 -17.25 1.44 10.05
N LEU A 134 -16.75 2.59 10.51
CA LEU A 134 -17.55 3.80 10.72
C LEU A 134 -17.59 4.67 9.46
N ALA A 135 -18.64 5.45 9.30
CA ALA A 135 -18.69 6.50 8.29
C ALA A 135 -17.63 7.58 8.57
N HIS A 136 -17.08 8.19 7.53
CA HIS A 136 -15.97 9.16 7.65
C HIS A 136 -16.20 10.26 8.73
N PRO A 137 -17.37 10.93 8.79
CA PRO A 137 -17.57 11.99 9.79
C PRO A 137 -17.50 11.49 11.25
N GLN A 138 -17.86 10.22 11.48
CA GLN A 138 -17.91 9.60 12.81
C GLN A 138 -16.52 9.24 13.34
N ARG A 139 -15.50 9.16 12.48
CA ARG A 139 -14.15 8.70 12.84
C ARG A 139 -13.35 9.74 13.58
N TRP A 140 -13.54 11.03 13.27
CA TRP A 140 -12.64 12.10 13.69
C TRP A 140 -12.51 12.27 15.19
N GLU A 141 -13.63 12.26 15.91
CA GLU A 141 -13.63 12.44 17.35
C GLU A 141 -12.89 11.29 18.05
N ILE A 142 -13.22 10.06 17.69
CA ILE A 142 -12.59 8.84 18.22
C ILE A 142 -11.10 8.82 17.87
N ALA A 143 -10.75 9.09 16.61
CA ALA A 143 -9.36 9.10 16.16
C ALA A 143 -8.54 10.16 16.88
N THR A 144 -9.08 11.39 17.07
CA THR A 144 -8.40 12.48 17.75
C THR A 144 -8.12 12.14 19.22
N ALA A 145 -9.03 11.45 19.88
CA ALA A 145 -8.81 10.98 21.24
C ALA A 145 -7.74 9.88 21.29
N LEU A 146 -7.82 8.88 20.40
CA LEU A 146 -6.88 7.76 20.40
C LEU A 146 -5.44 8.18 20.10
N VAL A 147 -5.19 9.13 19.17
CA VAL A 147 -3.83 9.58 18.87
C VAL A 147 -3.16 10.37 20.01
N ALA A 148 -3.90 10.74 21.03
CA ALA A 148 -3.39 11.44 22.21
C ALA A 148 -2.76 10.50 23.27
N HIS A 149 -2.89 9.19 23.12
CA HIS A 149 -2.31 8.19 24.02
C HIS A 149 -0.85 7.93 23.68
N ALA A 150 0.07 8.59 24.39
CA ALA A 150 1.51 8.44 24.14
C ALA A 150 2.02 7.02 24.44
N GLU A 151 1.40 6.32 25.38
CA GLU A 151 1.70 4.95 25.78
C GLU A 151 1.50 3.93 24.65
N ASP A 152 0.69 4.27 23.65
CA ASP A 152 0.40 3.39 22.50
C ASP A 152 1.39 3.59 21.34
N ALA A 153 2.34 4.54 21.45
CA ALA A 153 3.25 4.87 20.36
C ALA A 153 4.17 3.71 19.95
N GLU A 154 4.56 2.86 20.91
CA GLU A 154 5.43 1.71 20.70
C GLU A 154 4.63 0.38 20.59
N ASP A 155 3.30 0.42 20.61
CA ASP A 155 2.49 -0.77 20.37
C ASP A 155 2.67 -1.27 18.94
N HIS A 156 2.78 -2.59 18.79
CA HIS A 156 3.06 -3.22 17.50
C HIS A 156 1.95 -3.04 16.46
N ASN A 157 0.70 -2.92 16.89
CA ASN A 157 -0.47 -2.90 16.00
C ASN A 157 -1.23 -1.56 16.03
N LEU A 158 -1.30 -0.92 17.20
CA LEU A 158 -2.22 0.18 17.44
C LEU A 158 -1.97 1.40 16.54
N PRO A 159 -0.70 1.87 16.33
CA PRO A 159 -0.43 2.96 15.41
C PRO A 159 -0.86 2.67 13.96
N GLN A 160 -0.69 1.42 13.51
CA GLN A 160 -1.08 1.01 12.17
C GLN A 160 -2.61 0.90 12.03
N MET A 161 -3.29 0.34 13.02
CA MET A 161 -4.75 0.25 13.01
C MET A 161 -5.40 1.64 13.01
N LEU A 162 -4.87 2.58 13.80
CA LEU A 162 -5.25 3.99 13.75
C LEU A 162 -5.05 4.57 12.35
N TRP A 163 -3.89 4.33 11.77
CA TRP A 163 -3.58 4.82 10.43
C TRP A 163 -4.58 4.31 9.39
N PHE A 164 -4.90 3.02 9.36
CA PHE A 164 -5.89 2.48 8.42
C PHE A 164 -7.29 3.10 8.58
N GLY A 165 -7.66 3.49 9.80
CA GLY A 165 -8.91 4.21 10.06
C GLY A 165 -8.89 5.66 9.59
N ILE A 166 -7.74 6.33 9.64
CA ILE A 166 -7.54 7.77 9.36
C ILE A 166 -7.18 8.03 7.89
N GLU A 167 -6.40 7.15 7.25
CA GLU A 167 -5.83 7.37 5.92
C GLU A 167 -6.84 7.86 4.87
N PRO A 168 -8.04 7.26 4.74
CA PRO A 168 -9.02 7.70 3.75
C PRO A 168 -9.53 9.14 3.97
N LEU A 169 -9.42 9.65 5.20
CA LEU A 169 -9.89 10.99 5.59
C LEU A 169 -8.88 12.07 5.21
N VAL A 170 -7.59 11.73 5.13
CA VAL A 170 -6.49 12.68 5.04
C VAL A 170 -6.57 13.53 3.78
N ALA A 171 -6.77 12.89 2.63
CA ALA A 171 -6.88 13.59 1.36
C ALA A 171 -8.21 14.37 1.21
N ALA A 172 -9.27 13.90 1.88
CA ALA A 172 -10.58 14.54 1.84
C ALA A 172 -10.65 15.83 2.68
N GLU A 173 -9.98 15.83 3.85
CA GLU A 173 -10.00 16.95 4.81
C GLU A 173 -8.58 17.30 5.30
N PRO A 174 -7.68 17.83 4.44
CA PRO A 174 -6.26 18.04 4.76
C PRO A 174 -6.02 18.88 6.02
N ALA A 175 -6.79 19.95 6.21
CA ALA A 175 -6.67 20.84 7.37
C ALA A 175 -6.98 20.11 8.69
N ARG A 176 -8.02 19.27 8.68
CA ARG A 176 -8.43 18.49 9.85
C ARG A 176 -7.43 17.38 10.16
N ALA A 177 -6.90 16.74 9.12
CA ALA A 177 -5.84 15.74 9.26
C ALA A 177 -4.56 16.33 9.86
N LEU A 178 -4.15 17.53 9.43
CA LEU A 178 -3.01 18.25 10.01
C LEU A 178 -3.27 18.68 11.46
N ALA A 179 -4.50 19.07 11.80
CA ALA A 179 -4.86 19.37 13.19
C ALA A 179 -4.76 18.12 14.08
N LEU A 180 -5.26 16.96 13.60
CA LEU A 180 -5.12 15.67 14.27
C LEU A 180 -3.63 15.30 14.43
N ALA A 181 -2.83 15.43 13.36
CA ALA A 181 -1.40 15.14 13.41
C ALA A 181 -0.65 15.99 14.45
N ARG A 182 -0.98 17.28 14.57
CA ARG A 182 -0.39 18.16 15.58
C ARG A 182 -0.78 17.79 17.01
N HIS A 183 -1.95 17.21 17.20
CA HIS A 183 -2.44 16.75 18.50
C HIS A 183 -1.90 15.36 18.86
N SER A 184 -1.41 14.61 17.87
CA SER A 184 -0.92 13.26 18.07
C SER A 184 0.32 13.21 18.96
N ARG A 185 0.31 12.26 19.89
CA ARG A 185 1.47 11.84 20.68
C ARG A 185 2.08 10.53 20.16
N ILE A 186 1.58 10.05 19.02
CA ILE A 186 2.10 8.90 18.28
C ILE A 186 2.83 9.44 17.04
N PRO A 187 4.19 9.49 17.05
CA PRO A 187 4.99 10.12 15.99
C PRO A 187 4.70 9.60 14.60
N GLN A 188 4.45 8.29 14.46
CA GLN A 188 4.15 7.64 13.19
C GLN A 188 2.92 8.25 12.49
N ILE A 189 1.90 8.67 13.25
CA ILE A 189 0.67 9.25 12.67
C ILE A 189 0.97 10.60 12.00
N ALA A 190 1.74 11.48 12.64
CA ALA A 190 2.12 12.76 12.03
C ALA A 190 2.93 12.55 10.74
N ARG A 191 3.86 11.59 10.74
CA ARG A 191 4.67 11.21 9.57
C ARG A 191 3.79 10.66 8.43
N PHE A 192 2.86 9.75 8.73
CA PHE A 192 1.97 9.16 7.74
C PHE A 192 0.99 10.19 7.15
N VAL A 193 0.44 11.08 7.97
CA VAL A 193 -0.43 12.17 7.50
C VAL A 193 0.32 13.07 6.52
N ALA A 194 1.53 13.52 6.87
CA ALA A 194 2.32 14.37 5.98
C ALA A 194 2.67 13.66 4.66
N ARG A 195 3.10 12.39 4.73
CA ARG A 195 3.36 11.58 3.53
C ARG A 195 2.13 11.48 2.63
N ARG A 196 0.99 11.13 3.21
CA ARG A 196 -0.27 10.97 2.45
C ARG A 196 -0.76 12.27 1.81
N LEU A 197 -0.55 13.41 2.48
CA LEU A 197 -0.88 14.73 1.93
C LEU A 197 0.02 15.09 0.75
N VAL A 198 1.31 14.77 0.82
CA VAL A 198 2.24 14.94 -0.32
C VAL A 198 1.81 14.05 -1.49
N ASP A 199 1.43 12.79 -1.24
CA ASP A 199 0.92 11.89 -2.27
C ASP A 199 -0.41 12.37 -2.89
N ALA A 200 -1.21 13.12 -2.14
CA ALA A 200 -2.47 13.72 -2.58
C ALA A 200 -2.31 15.13 -3.18
N ASP A 201 -1.08 15.55 -3.50
CA ASP A 201 -0.75 16.89 -4.03
C ASP A 201 -1.16 18.07 -3.12
N ALA A 202 -1.42 17.81 -1.82
CA ALA A 202 -1.68 18.84 -0.80
C ALA A 202 -0.39 19.34 -0.14
N PHE A 203 0.66 19.49 -0.93
CA PHE A 203 2.03 19.75 -0.51
C PHE A 203 2.19 21.11 0.19
N GLU A 204 1.48 22.12 -0.30
CA GLU A 204 1.46 23.46 0.30
C GLU A 204 0.95 23.44 1.76
N ALA A 205 -0.09 22.65 2.03
CA ALA A 205 -0.62 22.52 3.38
C ALA A 205 0.39 21.92 4.36
N VAL A 206 1.18 20.93 3.92
CA VAL A 206 2.27 20.33 4.73
C VAL A 206 3.38 21.33 4.95
N ALA A 207 3.79 22.07 3.90
CA ALA A 207 4.83 23.09 3.99
C ALA A 207 4.46 24.19 4.99
N GLN A 208 3.23 24.68 4.97
CA GLN A 208 2.73 25.63 5.96
C GLN A 208 2.72 25.03 7.37
N ALA A 209 2.33 23.76 7.50
CA ALA A 209 2.27 23.08 8.78
C ALA A 209 3.66 22.94 9.43
N VAL A 210 4.69 22.60 8.67
CA VAL A 210 6.07 22.49 9.16
C VAL A 210 6.70 23.86 9.45
N GLY A 211 6.17 24.94 8.90
CA GLY A 211 6.57 26.31 9.21
C GLY A 211 6.21 26.75 10.64
N VAL A 212 5.30 26.04 11.31
CA VAL A 212 4.88 26.28 12.68
C VAL A 212 5.66 25.37 13.63
N THR A 213 6.25 25.96 14.67
CA THR A 213 6.93 25.20 15.72
C THR A 213 5.94 24.33 16.49
N SER A 214 6.17 23.03 16.48
CA SER A 214 5.34 22.06 17.19
C SER A 214 6.15 20.82 17.58
N PRO A 215 5.71 20.05 18.59
CA PRO A 215 6.38 18.78 18.96
C PRO A 215 6.52 17.80 17.79
N VAL A 216 5.57 17.78 16.86
CA VAL A 216 5.53 16.87 15.71
C VAL A 216 6.19 17.43 14.44
N GLN A 217 6.84 18.61 14.52
CA GLN A 217 7.44 19.27 13.35
C GLN A 217 8.45 18.35 12.62
N ARG A 218 9.28 17.64 13.40
CA ARG A 218 10.23 16.64 12.87
C ARG A 218 9.52 15.52 12.11
N ASP A 219 8.46 14.98 12.67
CA ASP A 219 7.76 13.84 12.10
C ASP A 219 6.98 14.25 10.82
N LEU A 220 6.44 15.46 10.79
CA LEU A 220 5.86 16.04 9.56
C LEU A 220 6.92 16.21 8.46
N LEU A 221 8.14 16.67 8.79
CA LEU A 221 9.25 16.77 7.83
C LEU A 221 9.70 15.40 7.32
N LEU A 222 9.76 14.39 8.19
CA LEU A 222 10.05 13.01 7.80
C LEU A 222 8.99 12.48 6.83
N GLY A 223 7.72 12.70 7.13
CA GLY A 223 6.61 12.31 6.26
C GLY A 223 6.62 13.03 4.91
N MET A 224 6.95 14.32 4.91
CA MET A 224 7.14 15.11 3.70
C MET A 224 8.26 14.53 2.83
N ARG A 225 9.40 14.20 3.41
CA ARG A 225 10.52 13.52 2.73
C ARG A 225 10.11 12.17 2.14
N ASP A 226 9.41 11.36 2.93
CA ASP A 226 8.96 10.04 2.49
C ASP A 226 7.96 10.10 1.32
N GLY A 227 7.08 11.12 1.31
CA GLY A 227 6.14 11.36 0.20
C GLY A 227 6.83 11.89 -1.07
N MET A 228 8.02 12.45 -0.93
CA MET A 228 8.85 12.92 -2.04
C MET A 228 9.75 11.82 -2.62
N GLU A 229 9.88 10.68 -1.95
CA GLU A 229 10.76 9.59 -2.38
C GLU A 229 10.39 9.11 -3.81
N GLY A 230 11.39 9.05 -4.70
CA GLY A 230 11.20 8.68 -6.10
C GLY A 230 10.49 9.73 -6.97
N ARG A 231 10.16 10.90 -6.43
CA ARG A 231 9.59 12.04 -7.17
C ARG A 231 10.68 13.08 -7.40
N PHE A 232 10.98 13.33 -8.67
CA PHE A 232 12.06 14.23 -9.09
C PHE A 232 11.54 15.49 -9.80
N ASP A 233 10.23 15.61 -9.91
CA ASP A 233 9.51 16.67 -10.64
C ASP A 233 8.77 17.64 -9.73
N LEU A 234 8.99 17.54 -8.42
CA LEU A 234 8.34 18.39 -7.43
C LEU A 234 8.95 19.79 -7.44
N GLN A 235 8.08 20.76 -7.63
CA GLN A 235 8.43 22.16 -7.36
C GLN A 235 8.27 22.47 -5.88
N PRO A 236 9.12 23.33 -5.29
CA PRO A 236 8.90 23.77 -3.93
C PRO A 236 7.53 24.46 -3.82
N PRO A 237 6.73 24.15 -2.79
CA PRO A 237 5.47 24.84 -2.59
C PRO A 237 5.70 26.33 -2.28
N PRO A 238 4.75 27.22 -2.61
CA PRO A 238 4.95 28.67 -2.47
C PRO A 238 5.40 29.12 -1.08
N SER A 239 4.89 28.48 -0.01
CA SER A 239 5.28 28.79 1.36
C SER A 239 6.71 28.37 1.71
N TRP A 240 7.36 27.51 0.91
CA TRP A 240 8.69 26.97 1.20
C TRP A 240 9.76 28.05 1.26
N GLU A 241 9.65 29.06 0.40
CA GLU A 241 10.58 30.20 0.38
C GLU A 241 10.64 30.92 1.75
N VAL A 242 9.50 31.02 2.43
CA VAL A 242 9.38 31.65 3.77
C VAL A 242 9.67 30.68 4.90
N VAL A 243 9.33 29.40 4.71
CA VAL A 243 9.43 28.36 5.75
C VAL A 243 10.86 27.83 5.86
N TYR A 244 11.55 27.59 4.75
CA TYR A 244 12.89 27.00 4.72
C TYR A 244 13.91 27.78 5.57
N PRO A 245 14.07 29.11 5.45
CA PRO A 245 15.00 29.85 6.29
C PRO A 245 14.73 29.71 7.78
N LYS A 246 13.44 29.62 8.18
CA LYS A 246 13.04 29.43 9.59
C LYS A 246 13.42 28.04 10.10
N LEU A 247 13.30 27.01 9.26
CA LEU A 247 13.70 25.65 9.59
C LEU A 247 15.22 25.51 9.65
N GLN A 248 15.92 26.13 8.70
CA GLN A 248 17.39 26.12 8.62
C GLN A 248 18.03 26.84 9.82
N ALA A 249 17.40 27.90 10.34
CA ALA A 249 17.86 28.61 11.52
C ALA A 249 17.73 27.81 12.80
N ARG A 250 17.02 26.67 12.78
CA ARG A 250 16.97 25.74 13.91
C ARG A 250 18.23 24.90 13.99
N GLN A 251 18.44 24.30 15.15
CA GLN A 251 19.55 23.36 15.35
C GLN A 251 19.06 21.92 15.27
N GLY A 252 19.98 20.98 15.04
CA GLY A 252 19.71 19.56 15.09
C GLY A 252 19.00 19.01 13.86
N GLU A 253 18.19 17.97 14.06
CA GLU A 253 17.62 17.14 12.99
C GLU A 253 16.61 17.91 12.12
N VAL A 254 15.88 18.87 12.67
CA VAL A 254 14.92 19.69 11.90
C VAL A 254 15.64 20.50 10.82
N ALA A 255 16.77 21.11 11.14
CA ALA A 255 17.57 21.85 10.17
C ALA A 255 18.16 20.91 9.10
N ALA A 256 18.67 19.75 9.51
CA ALA A 256 19.21 18.76 8.58
C ALA A 256 18.14 18.24 7.62
N LEU A 257 16.94 17.93 8.09
CA LEU A 257 15.82 17.53 7.26
C LEU A 257 15.38 18.63 6.29
N ALA A 258 15.35 19.88 6.74
CA ALA A 258 15.03 21.02 5.88
C ALA A 258 16.03 21.16 4.73
N VAL A 259 17.33 20.98 4.99
CA VAL A 259 18.37 20.98 3.95
C VAL A 259 18.19 19.82 2.98
N GLN A 260 17.89 18.60 3.47
CA GLN A 260 17.63 17.45 2.60
C GLN A 260 16.42 17.68 1.69
N LEU A 261 15.34 18.25 2.22
CA LEU A 261 14.14 18.58 1.45
C LEU A 261 14.42 19.66 0.40
N ALA A 262 15.17 20.72 0.76
CA ALA A 262 15.58 21.75 -0.19
C ALA A 262 16.42 21.17 -1.34
N GLN A 263 17.32 20.23 -1.05
CA GLN A 263 18.08 19.51 -2.07
C GLN A 263 17.20 18.65 -2.99
N GLN A 264 16.12 18.05 -2.47
CA GLN A 264 15.17 17.28 -3.28
C GLN A 264 14.31 18.16 -4.19
N PHE A 265 14.01 19.41 -3.81
CA PHE A 265 13.35 20.37 -4.70
C PHE A 265 14.23 20.85 -5.86
N GLY A 266 15.50 20.49 -5.87
CA GLY A 266 16.48 20.87 -6.84
C GLY A 266 17.20 22.14 -6.42
N ASP A 267 18.52 22.07 -6.37
CA ASP A 267 19.38 23.22 -6.37
C ASP A 267 19.35 23.80 -7.80
N THR A 268 18.58 24.86 -8.01
CA THR A 268 18.46 25.52 -9.30
C THR A 268 19.82 25.92 -9.86
N VAL A 269 20.76 26.29 -9.00
CA VAL A 269 22.14 26.65 -9.38
C VAL A 269 22.90 25.40 -9.86
N ALA A 270 22.73 24.27 -9.17
CA ALA A 270 23.34 23.01 -9.59
C ALA A 270 22.74 22.52 -10.92
N ASP A 271 21.41 22.65 -11.09
CA ASP A 271 20.74 22.28 -12.34
C ASP A 271 21.18 23.17 -13.50
N GLU A 272 21.29 24.49 -13.31
CA GLU A 272 21.82 25.43 -14.33
C GLU A 272 23.24 25.07 -14.73
N LYS A 273 24.10 24.71 -13.77
CA LYS A 273 25.45 24.24 -14.05
C LYS A 273 25.44 22.92 -14.84
N MET A 274 24.55 21.99 -14.51
CA MET A 274 24.39 20.75 -15.28
C MET A 274 23.90 21.02 -16.71
N PHE A 275 22.95 21.93 -16.92
CA PHE A 275 22.49 22.33 -18.22
C PHE A 275 23.63 23.02 -19.01
N ALA A 276 24.42 23.89 -18.37
CA ALA A 276 25.58 24.51 -19.01
C ALA A 276 26.60 23.45 -19.45
N THR A 277 26.94 22.49 -18.59
CA THR A 277 27.83 21.36 -18.93
C THR A 277 27.29 20.53 -20.11
N LEU A 278 25.99 20.24 -20.08
CA LEU A 278 25.32 19.43 -21.12
C LEU A 278 25.39 20.13 -22.50
N ARG A 279 25.21 21.44 -22.53
CA ARG A 279 25.23 22.28 -23.76
C ARG A 279 26.62 22.54 -24.26
N ASP A 280 27.62 22.50 -23.41
CA ASP A 280 29.03 22.78 -23.83
C ASP A 280 29.61 21.62 -24.63
N GLY A 281 29.61 21.73 -25.93
CA GLY A 281 30.21 20.73 -26.83
C GLY A 281 31.71 20.49 -26.62
N LYS A 282 32.42 21.35 -25.86
CA LYS A 282 33.84 21.19 -25.51
C LYS A 282 34.06 20.49 -24.18
N ALA A 283 33.01 20.37 -23.37
CA ALA A 283 33.11 19.65 -22.11
C ALA A 283 33.38 18.15 -22.34
N PRO A 284 34.07 17.47 -21.43
CA PRO A 284 34.30 16.02 -21.52
C PRO A 284 32.99 15.25 -21.70
N LEU A 285 32.97 14.28 -22.61
CA LEU A 285 31.77 13.52 -22.95
C LEU A 285 31.13 12.85 -21.72
N GLU A 286 31.96 12.33 -20.81
CA GLU A 286 31.47 11.70 -19.59
C GLU A 286 30.81 12.70 -18.60
N ASP A 287 31.28 13.93 -18.54
CA ASP A 287 30.66 14.99 -17.75
C ASP A 287 29.28 15.36 -18.32
N ARG A 288 29.19 15.48 -19.65
CA ARG A 288 27.93 15.73 -20.37
C ARG A 288 26.94 14.55 -20.18
N ARG A 289 27.40 13.31 -20.24
CA ARG A 289 26.59 12.13 -19.95
C ARG A 289 26.10 12.09 -18.48
N THR A 290 26.96 12.48 -17.57
CA THR A 290 26.63 12.56 -16.15
C THR A 290 25.57 13.64 -15.89
N ALA A 291 25.74 14.82 -16.49
CA ALA A 291 24.76 15.89 -16.44
C ALA A 291 23.41 15.45 -17.04
N LEU A 292 23.42 14.81 -18.21
CA LEU A 292 22.21 14.29 -18.86
C LEU A 292 21.48 13.27 -17.97
N ARG A 293 22.21 12.32 -17.38
CA ARG A 293 21.64 11.32 -16.46
C ARG A 293 21.01 11.97 -15.23
N ALA A 294 21.70 12.90 -14.59
CA ALA A 294 21.23 13.60 -13.40
C ALA A 294 19.96 14.43 -13.70
N LEU A 295 19.95 15.21 -14.77
CA LEU A 295 18.80 15.99 -15.21
C LEU A 295 17.60 15.10 -15.60
N SER A 296 17.86 13.94 -16.21
CA SER A 296 16.84 12.96 -16.58
C SER A 296 16.21 12.30 -15.35
N GLN A 297 17.02 11.95 -14.34
CA GLN A 297 16.54 11.40 -13.07
C GLN A 297 15.66 12.41 -12.33
N ARG A 298 16.04 13.68 -12.35
CA ARG A 298 15.28 14.79 -11.77
C ARG A 298 14.06 15.20 -12.63
N LYS A 299 13.91 14.63 -13.84
CA LYS A 299 12.82 14.90 -14.80
C LYS A 299 12.61 16.40 -15.06
N ARG A 300 13.71 17.17 -15.13
CA ARG A 300 13.62 18.63 -15.37
C ARG A 300 12.85 18.92 -16.65
N PRO A 301 11.74 19.70 -16.61
CA PRO A 301 10.90 19.97 -17.77
C PRO A 301 11.66 20.59 -18.93
N GLU A 302 12.67 21.42 -18.64
CA GLU A 302 13.53 22.11 -19.60
C GLU A 302 14.36 21.12 -20.43
N LEU A 303 14.71 19.96 -19.85
CA LEU A 303 15.48 18.93 -20.54
C LEU A 303 14.79 18.40 -21.79
N ARG A 304 13.45 18.46 -21.87
CA ARG A 304 12.71 18.00 -23.07
C ARG A 304 13.14 18.71 -24.34
N THR A 305 13.39 20.00 -24.25
CA THR A 305 13.88 20.79 -25.41
C THR A 305 15.32 20.41 -25.76
N GLU A 306 16.16 20.26 -24.74
CA GLU A 306 17.56 19.84 -24.93
C GLU A 306 17.66 18.44 -25.55
N LEU A 307 16.82 17.49 -25.11
CA LEU A 307 16.80 16.13 -25.66
C LEU A 307 16.54 16.12 -27.18
N VAL A 308 15.67 17.02 -27.66
CA VAL A 308 15.43 17.15 -29.11
C VAL A 308 16.68 17.69 -29.84
N SER A 309 17.37 18.67 -29.27
CA SER A 309 18.60 19.20 -29.82
C SER A 309 19.74 18.18 -29.79
N LEU A 310 19.84 17.37 -28.73
CA LEU A 310 20.84 16.31 -28.58
C LEU A 310 20.68 15.16 -29.59
N LEU A 311 19.56 15.06 -30.29
CA LEU A 311 19.41 14.09 -31.39
C LEU A 311 20.33 14.44 -32.60
N GLU A 312 20.84 15.65 -32.68
CA GLU A 312 21.80 16.06 -33.71
C GLU A 312 23.29 15.90 -33.26
N ASP A 313 23.49 15.49 -31.99
CA ASP A 313 24.82 15.24 -31.40
C ASP A 313 25.17 13.75 -31.46
N ASP A 314 26.05 13.35 -32.36
CA ASP A 314 26.42 11.96 -32.60
C ASP A 314 26.90 11.23 -31.30
N ALA A 315 27.59 11.97 -30.41
CA ALA A 315 28.17 11.42 -29.22
C ALA A 315 27.12 11.17 -28.09
N LEU A 316 26.03 11.96 -28.07
CA LEU A 316 24.97 11.89 -27.03
C LEU A 316 23.63 11.44 -27.57
N ARG A 317 23.45 11.27 -28.87
CA ARG A 317 22.17 10.91 -29.51
C ARG A 317 21.52 9.72 -28.87
N ARG A 318 22.25 8.63 -28.72
CA ARG A 318 21.71 7.39 -28.10
C ARG A 318 21.33 7.59 -26.66
N ASP A 319 22.13 8.35 -25.89
CA ASP A 319 21.82 8.67 -24.49
C ASP A 319 20.58 9.58 -24.39
N ALA A 320 20.42 10.52 -25.34
CA ALA A 320 19.24 11.37 -25.43
C ALA A 320 17.96 10.58 -25.76
N ILE A 321 18.03 9.65 -26.73
CA ILE A 321 16.92 8.75 -27.06
C ILE A 321 16.47 7.98 -25.79
N ARG A 322 17.41 7.40 -25.05
CA ARG A 322 17.15 6.69 -23.80
C ARG A 322 16.53 7.59 -22.73
N ALA A 323 17.06 8.81 -22.57
CA ALA A 323 16.58 9.78 -21.59
C ALA A 323 15.13 10.21 -21.84
N MET A 324 14.66 10.21 -23.10
CA MET A 324 13.28 10.52 -23.45
C MET A 324 12.27 9.55 -22.83
N ALA A 325 12.68 8.32 -22.46
CA ALA A 325 11.85 7.39 -21.70
C ALA A 325 11.41 7.93 -20.33
N SER A 326 12.15 8.88 -19.75
CA SER A 326 11.83 9.51 -18.47
C SER A 326 10.61 10.44 -18.53
N PHE A 327 10.22 10.90 -19.72
CA PHE A 327 9.15 11.89 -19.93
C PHE A 327 7.91 11.28 -20.60
N ALA A 328 6.73 11.64 -20.12
CA ALA A 328 5.45 11.22 -20.72
C ALA A 328 4.95 12.22 -21.78
N ASP A 329 5.87 12.75 -22.62
CA ASP A 329 5.55 13.78 -23.62
C ASP A 329 5.36 13.18 -25.01
N ARG A 330 4.12 13.30 -25.54
CA ARG A 330 3.77 12.79 -26.88
C ARG A 330 4.67 13.37 -27.99
N ARG A 331 5.15 14.61 -27.84
CA ARG A 331 5.97 15.29 -28.84
C ARG A 331 7.31 14.60 -29.01
N LEU A 332 7.94 14.14 -27.92
CA LEU A 332 9.21 13.41 -27.97
C LEU A 332 9.05 12.10 -28.77
N GLY A 333 8.00 11.31 -28.51
CA GLY A 333 7.73 10.11 -29.29
C GLY A 333 7.48 10.39 -30.78
N THR A 334 6.76 11.47 -31.10
CA THR A 334 6.55 11.90 -32.49
C THR A 334 7.87 12.30 -33.16
N THR A 335 8.75 13.02 -32.44
CA THR A 335 10.07 13.42 -32.94
C THR A 335 10.96 12.23 -33.21
N LEU A 336 10.99 11.23 -32.32
CA LEU A 336 11.76 9.99 -32.53
C LEU A 336 11.29 9.24 -33.77
N LEU A 337 10.00 9.06 -33.93
CA LEU A 337 9.42 8.34 -35.06
C LEU A 337 9.65 9.10 -36.38
N ALA A 338 9.55 10.45 -36.39
CA ALA A 338 9.80 11.25 -37.59
C ALA A 338 11.26 11.17 -38.08
N ARG A 339 12.18 10.82 -37.19
CA ARG A 339 13.63 10.70 -37.52
C ARG A 339 14.08 9.25 -37.60
N TYR A 340 13.20 8.26 -37.47
CA TYR A 340 13.53 6.84 -37.34
C TYR A 340 14.47 6.33 -38.42
N GLU A 341 14.21 6.69 -39.70
CA GLU A 341 15.00 6.24 -40.83
C GLU A 341 16.41 6.82 -40.87
N ARG A 342 16.68 7.91 -40.14
CA ARG A 342 18.02 8.56 -40.08
C ARG A 342 18.92 7.91 -39.03
N PHE A 343 18.39 7.11 -38.16
CA PHE A 343 19.11 6.44 -37.08
C PHE A 343 19.81 5.18 -37.57
N ASP A 344 20.98 4.88 -36.98
CA ASP A 344 21.65 3.60 -37.22
C ASP A 344 20.90 2.47 -36.52
N GLU A 345 21.32 1.19 -36.69
CA GLU A 345 20.63 0.01 -36.15
C GLU A 345 20.60 0.04 -34.61
N ALA A 346 21.66 0.48 -33.95
CA ALA A 346 21.73 0.53 -32.49
C ALA A 346 20.84 1.65 -31.93
N GLU A 347 20.75 2.77 -32.59
CA GLU A 347 19.88 3.91 -32.30
C GLU A 347 18.40 3.56 -32.55
N LYS A 348 18.09 2.88 -33.67
CA LYS A 348 16.76 2.36 -33.97
C LYS A 348 16.26 1.41 -32.88
N LEU A 349 17.12 0.52 -32.42
CA LEU A 349 16.81 -0.38 -31.31
C LEU A 349 16.54 0.39 -30.02
N GLU A 350 17.33 1.43 -29.70
CA GLU A 350 17.12 2.28 -28.54
C GLU A 350 15.80 3.07 -28.64
N VAL A 351 15.43 3.55 -29.83
CA VAL A 351 14.11 4.17 -30.08
C VAL A 351 12.98 3.18 -29.76
N ILE A 352 13.09 1.94 -30.24
CA ILE A 352 12.09 0.90 -29.98
C ILE A 352 11.96 0.61 -28.50
N HIS A 353 13.07 0.50 -27.75
CA HIS A 353 13.05 0.33 -26.29
C HIS A 353 12.40 1.52 -25.59
N THR A 354 12.79 2.73 -25.95
CA THR A 354 12.21 3.97 -25.40
C THR A 354 10.72 4.04 -25.65
N MET A 355 10.26 3.70 -26.86
CA MET A 355 8.86 3.71 -27.22
C MET A 355 8.06 2.57 -26.55
N ALA A 356 8.69 1.45 -26.24
CA ALA A 356 8.06 0.36 -25.50
C ALA A 356 7.97 0.59 -24.00
N SER A 357 8.65 1.60 -23.45
CA SER A 357 8.71 1.85 -22.00
C SER A 357 7.40 2.33 -21.39
N ARG A 358 6.47 2.89 -22.17
CA ARG A 358 5.24 3.53 -21.70
C ARG A 358 4.07 3.27 -22.64
N SER A 359 2.87 3.13 -22.09
CA SER A 359 1.63 2.90 -22.84
C SER A 359 1.37 3.97 -23.91
N ARG A 360 1.64 5.26 -23.61
CA ARG A 360 1.47 6.36 -24.58
C ARG A 360 2.42 6.23 -25.76
N TYR A 361 3.69 5.97 -25.51
CA TYR A 361 4.71 5.77 -26.53
C TYR A 361 4.48 4.45 -27.29
N GLY A 362 4.14 3.39 -26.59
CA GLY A 362 3.81 2.11 -27.20
C GLY A 362 2.66 2.22 -28.20
N ARG A 363 1.61 3.00 -27.92
CA ARG A 363 0.54 3.27 -28.88
C ARG A 363 1.04 4.04 -30.12
N GLN A 364 1.92 5.01 -29.96
CA GLN A 364 2.53 5.71 -31.11
C GLN A 364 3.38 4.74 -31.95
N LEU A 365 4.19 3.89 -31.31
CA LEU A 365 4.96 2.86 -32.00
C LEU A 365 4.06 1.87 -32.74
N THR A 366 2.98 1.42 -32.12
CA THR A 366 1.97 0.54 -32.75
C THR A 366 1.41 1.15 -34.02
N GLN A 367 1.05 2.44 -33.98
CA GLN A 367 0.56 3.17 -35.16
C GLN A 367 1.64 3.34 -36.22
N ALA A 368 2.90 3.56 -35.83
CA ALA A 368 4.01 3.66 -36.76
C ALA A 368 4.29 2.33 -37.48
N ILE A 369 4.20 1.20 -36.76
CA ILE A 369 4.30 -0.13 -37.34
C ILE A 369 3.15 -0.39 -38.31
N GLN A 370 1.92 -0.04 -37.94
CA GLN A 370 0.72 -0.21 -38.79
C GLN A 370 0.83 0.57 -40.10
N ARG A 371 1.46 1.76 -40.07
CA ARG A 371 1.68 2.63 -41.25
C ARG A 371 2.93 2.26 -42.06
N GLY A 372 3.69 1.24 -41.64
CA GLY A 372 4.95 0.86 -42.28
C GLY A 372 6.12 1.82 -42.05
N GLN A 373 5.97 2.81 -41.16
CA GLN A 373 7.02 3.75 -40.79
C GLN A 373 8.13 3.09 -39.96
N VAL A 374 7.78 2.09 -39.15
CA VAL A 374 8.72 1.24 -38.41
C VAL A 374 8.50 -0.21 -38.91
N PRO A 375 9.49 -0.84 -39.55
CA PRO A 375 9.40 -2.21 -40.01
C PRO A 375 9.22 -3.18 -38.83
N LYS A 376 8.35 -4.18 -38.98
CA LYS A 376 8.15 -5.21 -37.93
C LYS A 376 9.45 -5.96 -37.58
N GLN A 377 10.30 -6.19 -38.59
CA GLN A 377 11.58 -6.87 -38.40
C GLN A 377 12.56 -6.14 -37.50
N ASP A 378 12.43 -4.82 -37.35
CA ASP A 378 13.28 -4.00 -36.48
C ASP A 378 12.88 -4.18 -34.99
N VAL A 379 11.68 -4.69 -34.71
CA VAL A 379 11.15 -4.87 -33.35
C VAL A 379 11.46 -6.28 -32.84
N PRO A 380 12.36 -6.44 -31.85
CA PRO A 380 12.69 -7.75 -31.32
C PRO A 380 11.49 -8.44 -30.66
N ALA A 381 11.43 -9.76 -30.73
CA ALA A 381 10.32 -10.55 -30.19
C ALA A 381 10.06 -10.29 -28.68
N TYR A 382 11.11 -10.06 -27.90
CA TYR A 382 10.95 -9.71 -26.47
C TYR A 382 10.31 -8.34 -26.27
N VAL A 383 10.60 -7.37 -27.16
CA VAL A 383 9.95 -6.04 -27.13
C VAL A 383 8.48 -6.15 -27.55
N ALA A 384 8.17 -6.99 -28.53
CA ALA A 384 6.78 -7.25 -28.92
C ALA A 384 5.97 -7.84 -27.74
N ARG A 385 6.55 -8.74 -26.95
CA ARG A 385 5.94 -9.23 -25.71
C ARG A 385 5.74 -8.11 -24.67
N LEU A 386 6.70 -7.20 -24.54
CA LEU A 386 6.56 -6.04 -23.67
C LEU A 386 5.45 -5.11 -24.14
N LEU A 387 5.37 -4.80 -25.44
CA LEU A 387 4.34 -3.95 -26.03
C LEU A 387 2.94 -4.55 -25.84
N ARG A 388 2.78 -5.87 -25.93
CA ARG A 388 1.51 -6.55 -25.58
C ARG A 388 1.07 -6.23 -24.15
N ARG A 389 1.99 -6.19 -23.19
CA ARG A 389 1.68 -5.85 -21.79
C ARG A 389 1.37 -4.36 -21.61
N VAL A 390 2.12 -3.50 -22.27
CA VAL A 390 2.06 -2.03 -22.08
C VAL A 390 0.91 -1.40 -22.87
N VAL A 391 0.58 -1.93 -24.06
CA VAL A 391 -0.43 -1.38 -24.97
C VAL A 391 -1.71 -2.23 -24.98
N GLY A 392 -1.58 -3.54 -24.82
CA GLY A 392 -2.71 -4.47 -24.80
C GLY A 392 -3.11 -4.98 -26.20
N ASN A 393 -4.40 -5.31 -26.35
CA ASN A 393 -4.94 -5.97 -27.56
C ASN A 393 -4.76 -5.13 -28.82
N SER A 394 -4.79 -3.81 -28.75
CA SER A 394 -4.59 -2.95 -29.92
C SER A 394 -3.20 -3.10 -30.57
N PHE A 395 -2.20 -3.52 -29.81
CA PHE A 395 -0.91 -3.91 -30.38
C PHE A 395 -0.98 -5.27 -31.06
N VAL A 396 -1.65 -6.25 -30.47
CA VAL A 396 -1.79 -7.60 -31.02
C VAL A 396 -2.55 -7.58 -32.34
N GLU A 397 -3.56 -6.73 -32.50
CA GLU A 397 -4.30 -6.53 -33.75
C GLU A 397 -3.39 -6.08 -34.92
N VAL A 398 -2.40 -5.27 -34.63
CA VAL A 398 -1.43 -4.76 -35.62
C VAL A 398 -0.27 -5.74 -35.84
N TRP A 399 0.22 -6.33 -34.76
CA TRP A 399 1.40 -7.18 -34.77
C TRP A 399 1.11 -8.60 -35.27
N GLY A 400 -0.02 -9.17 -34.84
CA GLY A 400 -0.38 -10.57 -34.98
C GLY A 400 -0.24 -11.34 -33.65
N PRO A 401 -0.53 -12.63 -33.63
CA PRO A 401 -0.42 -13.47 -32.44
C PRO A 401 1.01 -13.44 -31.87
N ILE A 402 1.08 -13.25 -30.55
CA ILE A 402 2.34 -13.28 -29.81
C ILE A 402 2.26 -14.44 -28.84
N ASP A 403 2.97 -15.51 -29.14
CA ASP A 403 3.10 -16.65 -28.23
C ASP A 403 4.02 -16.26 -27.07
N GLU A 404 3.57 -16.54 -25.86
CA GLU A 404 4.36 -16.32 -24.64
C GLU A 404 5.58 -17.25 -24.55
N LEU A 405 5.46 -18.41 -25.19
CA LEU A 405 6.51 -19.43 -25.32
C LEU A 405 6.66 -19.77 -26.79
N GLY A 406 7.89 -19.91 -27.27
CA GLY A 406 8.16 -20.49 -28.60
C GLY A 406 7.59 -21.90 -28.69
N ALA A 407 7.28 -22.38 -29.91
CA ALA A 407 6.70 -23.69 -30.13
C ALA A 407 7.49 -24.82 -29.44
N ASP A 408 8.82 -24.74 -29.44
CA ASP A 408 9.70 -25.70 -28.77
C ASP A 408 9.55 -25.64 -27.25
N GLN A 409 9.43 -24.44 -26.66
CA GLN A 409 9.21 -24.25 -25.23
C GLN A 409 7.81 -24.68 -24.82
N GLN A 410 6.79 -24.45 -25.65
CA GLN A 410 5.44 -24.92 -25.44
C GLN A 410 5.37 -26.48 -25.46
N ALA A 411 6.09 -27.11 -26.34
CA ALA A 411 6.22 -28.58 -26.40
C ALA A 411 6.89 -29.11 -25.11
N VAL A 412 7.95 -28.46 -24.63
CA VAL A 412 8.63 -28.82 -23.39
C VAL A 412 7.69 -28.68 -22.19
N VAL A 413 6.97 -27.55 -22.06
CA VAL A 413 5.99 -27.31 -20.98
C VAL A 413 4.88 -28.36 -21.02
N THR A 414 4.36 -28.68 -22.22
CA THR A 414 3.31 -29.69 -22.40
C THR A 414 3.80 -31.06 -21.98
N LYS A 415 5.02 -31.45 -22.39
CA LYS A 415 5.68 -32.71 -21.99
C LYS A 415 5.77 -32.83 -20.47
N TYR A 416 6.26 -31.79 -19.78
CA TYR A 416 6.39 -31.84 -18.32
C TYR A 416 5.04 -31.81 -17.61
N ARG A 417 4.04 -31.10 -18.11
CA ARG A 417 2.68 -31.14 -17.55
C ARG A 417 2.06 -32.54 -17.64
N GLN A 418 2.30 -33.26 -18.72
CA GLN A 418 1.83 -34.64 -18.86
C GLN A 418 2.52 -35.61 -17.90
N LEU A 419 3.77 -35.34 -17.50
CA LEU A 419 4.52 -36.15 -16.53
C LEU A 419 4.15 -35.83 -15.07
N LEU A 420 3.65 -34.62 -14.79
CA LEU A 420 3.29 -34.15 -13.44
C LEU A 420 1.81 -34.43 -13.16
N THR A 421 1.43 -35.71 -13.15
CA THR A 421 0.08 -36.14 -12.76
C THR A 421 -0.02 -36.27 -11.24
N ASP A 422 -1.24 -36.21 -10.69
CA ASP A 422 -1.47 -36.40 -9.25
C ASP A 422 -0.93 -37.76 -8.76
N GLU A 423 -0.99 -38.79 -9.61
CA GLU A 423 -0.45 -40.13 -9.33
C GLU A 423 1.10 -40.08 -9.25
N ALA A 424 1.75 -39.45 -10.21
CA ALA A 424 3.21 -39.30 -10.22
C ALA A 424 3.72 -38.44 -9.05
N LEU A 425 2.98 -37.39 -8.70
CA LEU A 425 3.29 -36.54 -7.55
C LEU A 425 3.09 -37.28 -6.23
N GLY A 426 2.06 -38.13 -6.12
CA GLY A 426 1.82 -38.97 -4.94
C GLY A 426 2.89 -40.02 -4.70
N GLN A 427 3.59 -40.49 -5.74
CA GLN A 427 4.69 -41.44 -5.66
C GLN A 427 6.08 -40.77 -5.57
N ALA A 428 6.14 -39.44 -5.66
CA ALA A 428 7.39 -38.70 -5.62
C ALA A 428 8.03 -38.73 -4.22
N ASP A 429 9.37 -38.89 -4.17
CA ASP A 429 10.14 -38.81 -2.92
C ASP A 429 10.53 -37.34 -2.62
N PRO A 430 9.92 -36.69 -1.59
CA PRO A 430 10.24 -35.31 -1.24
C PRO A 430 11.70 -35.10 -0.84
N ARG A 431 12.40 -36.12 -0.32
CA ARG A 431 13.81 -36.03 0.07
C ARG A 431 14.71 -35.92 -1.13
N ARG A 432 14.43 -36.71 -2.18
CA ARG A 432 15.13 -36.59 -3.46
C ARG A 432 14.82 -35.25 -4.14
N GLY A 433 13.57 -34.79 -4.07
CA GLY A 433 13.17 -33.45 -4.54
C GLY A 433 13.94 -32.33 -3.84
N ARG A 434 14.10 -32.41 -2.51
CA ARG A 434 14.92 -31.46 -1.74
C ARG A 434 16.39 -31.47 -2.18
N ALA A 435 16.98 -32.63 -2.41
CA ALA A 435 18.36 -32.73 -2.88
C ALA A 435 18.57 -32.08 -4.27
N VAL A 436 17.60 -32.24 -5.18
CA VAL A 436 17.63 -31.57 -6.47
C VAL A 436 17.46 -30.07 -6.31
N PHE A 437 16.52 -29.60 -5.47
CA PHE A 437 16.32 -28.18 -5.17
C PHE A 437 17.59 -27.54 -4.60
N GLN A 438 18.24 -28.20 -3.65
CA GLN A 438 19.50 -27.72 -3.05
C GLN A 438 20.61 -27.56 -4.09
N LYS A 439 20.68 -28.46 -5.07
CA LYS A 439 21.71 -28.43 -6.12
C LYS A 439 21.45 -27.39 -7.21
N THR A 440 20.18 -27.09 -7.51
CA THR A 440 19.82 -26.32 -8.69
C THR A 440 19.11 -25.01 -8.41
N CYS A 441 18.35 -24.89 -7.32
CA CYS A 441 17.46 -23.75 -7.08
C CYS A 441 17.83 -22.93 -5.85
N LEU A 442 18.52 -23.54 -4.86
CA LEU A 442 18.82 -22.96 -3.55
C LEU A 442 19.67 -21.69 -3.62
N GLN A 443 20.48 -21.51 -4.67
CA GLN A 443 21.29 -20.31 -4.84
C GLN A 443 20.43 -19.04 -5.01
N CYS A 444 19.24 -19.17 -5.61
CA CYS A 444 18.36 -18.04 -5.93
C CYS A 444 17.06 -18.04 -5.13
N HIS A 445 16.55 -19.20 -4.75
CA HIS A 445 15.26 -19.33 -4.08
C HIS A 445 15.38 -19.81 -2.64
N LYS A 446 14.51 -19.26 -1.77
CA LYS A 446 14.43 -19.64 -0.36
C LYS A 446 13.29 -20.65 -0.15
N LEU A 447 13.60 -21.80 0.44
CA LEU A 447 12.63 -22.83 0.83
C LEU A 447 12.86 -23.26 2.27
N TYR A 448 11.82 -23.23 3.11
CA TYR A 448 11.88 -23.59 4.55
C TYR A 448 13.01 -22.87 5.33
N GLY A 449 13.26 -21.63 5.00
CA GLY A 449 14.27 -20.81 5.68
C GLY A 449 15.69 -20.92 5.13
N GLU A 450 15.98 -21.86 4.22
CA GLU A 450 17.27 -22.08 3.58
C GLU A 450 17.27 -21.51 2.15
N GLY A 451 18.39 -20.90 1.72
CA GLY A 451 18.63 -20.46 0.34
C GLY A 451 18.77 -18.95 0.13
N GLY A 452 19.00 -18.56 -1.13
CA GLY A 452 19.18 -17.19 -1.56
C GLY A 452 17.87 -16.39 -1.59
N GLN A 453 18.01 -15.04 -1.62
CA GLN A 453 16.87 -14.10 -1.67
C GLN A 453 16.75 -13.37 -3.02
N ILE A 454 17.32 -13.93 -4.09
CA ILE A 454 17.33 -13.30 -5.43
C ILE A 454 16.05 -13.62 -6.20
N GLY A 455 15.41 -14.76 -5.91
CA GLY A 455 14.13 -15.17 -6.47
C GLY A 455 12.96 -15.07 -5.48
N PRO A 456 11.68 -15.10 -5.96
CA PRO A 456 10.50 -15.11 -5.13
C PRO A 456 10.42 -16.36 -4.24
#